data_3ca96f21622c5bd537358219ff420099
#
_entry.id   3ca96f21622c5bd537358219ff420099
#
_cell.length_a   1.000
_cell.length_b   1.000
_cell.length_c   1.000
_cell.angle_alpha   90.00
_cell.angle_beta   90.00
_cell.angle_gamma   90.00
#
_symmetry.space_group_name_H-M   'P 1'
#
loop_
_entity.id
_entity.type
_entity.pdbx_description
1 polymer ?
#
loop_
_entity_poly.entity_id
_entity_poly.type
_entity_poly.pdbx_seq_one_letter_code
_entity_poly.pdbx_strand_id
1 'polypeptide(L)'
;MALAVVGLCCWQITPASGAEQWPQQSDPLRIAEPGVPLSPPQSVPSEPLADGAHLFNSPEPSLHGPTPKTLAEFVDLAQRSHPKLRSARASIEAARGKAVQAKLYPNPVMAGLSPQIAGDQSQWSGTVAQDFVTAGKLRLAQQAALREVQQSEYMLIRARFDVLREVRQSYYALLVSQRRVQIYKLLLDISKRSYEIGSQLAQAGEGTRADVLFWSIERDRAEVRLLNASVYIETGRRQLATAIALPRADIGTLDADLFQKLPQFELKTLQEAVVQANAQPRAAEANIARAQWMLERAAVQPIPNINLMGGYQRQVGIPAMDQGLVQVMMTVPLFDRNQGNIRSARADIASSRADLRVIELELATQAAQAVATYRTSQRLVEWYEEYILPKARETVSLTQALYARGEVTFLSLLQAQRILTETELAFVEAQADRWNGAVTISDLLQLEEFPPDANAPAVIEAVQENGPIRPLPPP
;
A
#
# COMPACT_ATOMS: atom_id res chain seq x y z
N MET A 1 -16.85 72.51 19.77
CA MET A 1 -18.22 72.50 19.25
C MET A 1 -18.36 71.30 18.34
N ALA A 2 -19.17 70.29 18.53
CA ALA A 2 -20.31 70.06 19.33
C ALA A 2 -20.32 68.62 19.87
N LEU A 3 -20.78 68.44 21.09
CA LEU A 3 -21.17 67.17 21.72
C LEU A 3 -22.42 66.58 21.00
N ALA A 4 -22.46 65.27 20.86
CA ALA A 4 -23.72 64.55 20.73
C ALA A 4 -23.68 63.27 21.60
N VAL A 5 -24.49 63.33 22.64
CA VAL A 5 -24.89 62.30 23.57
C VAL A 5 -25.85 61.34 22.83
N VAL A 6 -25.65 60.03 22.92
CA VAL A 6 -26.69 59.05 22.58
C VAL A 6 -26.84 58.06 23.73
N GLY A 7 -28.08 57.97 24.14
CA GLY A 7 -28.59 57.43 25.39
C GLY A 7 -28.56 55.88 25.51
N LEU A 8 -28.57 55.48 26.78
CA LEU A 8 -28.89 54.16 27.28
C LEU A 8 -30.34 53.79 26.93
N CYS A 9 -30.56 52.64 26.31
CA CYS A 9 -31.82 51.88 26.37
C CYS A 9 -31.61 50.63 27.22
N CYS A 10 -32.06 50.69 28.46
CA CYS A 10 -32.32 49.52 29.30
C CYS A 10 -33.51 48.76 28.75
N TRP A 11 -33.31 47.51 28.35
CA TRP A 11 -34.38 46.54 28.19
C TRP A 11 -34.28 45.54 29.34
N GLN A 12 -35.28 45.58 30.24
CA GLN A 12 -35.55 44.56 31.23
C GLN A 12 -36.20 43.38 30.53
N ILE A 13 -35.60 42.22 30.65
CA ILE A 13 -36.23 40.94 30.29
C ILE A 13 -36.44 40.16 31.58
N THR A 14 -37.70 39.93 31.91
CA THR A 14 -38.19 39.08 32.98
C THR A 14 -37.79 37.62 32.75
N PRO A 15 -37.48 36.82 33.82
CA PRO A 15 -37.17 35.44 33.68
C PRO A 15 -38.42 34.59 33.51
N ALA A 16 -38.53 33.84 32.41
CA ALA A 16 -39.47 32.76 32.27
C ALA A 16 -38.90 31.49 32.90
N SER A 17 -39.56 31.00 33.92
CA SER A 17 -39.35 29.73 34.58
C SER A 17 -39.70 28.57 33.63
N GLY A 18 -38.71 27.81 33.23
CA GLY A 18 -38.87 26.53 32.54
C GLY A 18 -37.63 25.69 32.82
N ALA A 19 -37.70 24.87 33.86
CA ALA A 19 -36.67 23.95 34.23
C ALA A 19 -36.69 22.75 33.26
N GLU A 20 -35.89 22.77 32.19
CA GLU A 20 -35.49 21.55 31.48
C GLU A 20 -34.23 21.01 32.11
N GLN A 21 -34.39 19.86 32.77
CA GLN A 21 -33.30 19.06 33.32
C GLN A 21 -32.46 18.47 32.16
N TRP A 22 -31.27 19.00 31.96
CA TRP A 22 -30.24 18.35 31.18
C TRP A 22 -29.63 17.22 32.00
N PRO A 23 -29.43 16.01 31.45
CA PRO A 23 -28.71 14.93 32.14
C PRO A 23 -27.28 15.37 32.41
N GLN A 24 -26.88 15.28 33.68
CA GLN A 24 -25.49 15.46 34.09
C GLN A 24 -24.64 14.41 33.41
N GLN A 25 -23.81 14.82 32.48
CA GLN A 25 -22.73 14.02 31.93
C GLN A 25 -21.69 13.81 33.02
N SER A 26 -21.59 12.56 33.38
CA SER A 26 -20.54 11.98 34.20
C SER A 26 -19.15 12.27 33.66
N ASP A 27 -18.27 12.58 34.59
CA ASP A 27 -16.81 12.49 34.65
C ASP A 27 -15.96 13.19 33.57
N PRO A 28 -15.06 14.08 34.02
CA PRO A 28 -13.97 14.55 33.21
C PRO A 28 -13.05 13.37 32.85
N LEU A 29 -12.81 13.20 31.56
CA LEU A 29 -11.80 12.30 31.01
C LEU A 29 -10.52 12.38 31.88
N ARG A 30 -10.28 11.35 32.67
CA ARG A 30 -8.95 11.09 33.23
C ARG A 30 -8.00 11.02 32.04
N ILE A 31 -7.19 12.05 31.90
CA ILE A 31 -5.99 12.01 31.07
C ILE A 31 -5.14 10.92 31.67
N ALA A 32 -5.05 9.79 30.98
CA ALA A 32 -4.08 8.76 31.34
C ALA A 32 -2.71 9.44 31.36
N GLU A 33 -2.05 9.36 32.52
CA GLU A 33 -0.68 9.80 32.68
C GLU A 33 0.18 9.16 31.57
N PRO A 34 1.14 9.88 30.98
CA PRO A 34 2.07 9.33 30.01
C PRO A 34 3.03 8.40 30.75
N GLY A 35 2.58 7.22 31.04
CA GLY A 35 3.39 6.16 31.59
C GLY A 35 3.98 5.31 30.48
N VAL A 36 5.17 5.62 30.10
CA VAL A 36 6.36 4.83 29.78
C VAL A 36 7.37 5.81 29.17
N PRO A 37 8.53 6.06 29.76
CA PRO A 37 9.57 6.84 29.10
C PRO A 37 10.09 6.00 27.93
N LEU A 38 9.69 6.42 26.71
CA LEU A 38 10.37 5.98 25.50
C LEU A 38 11.84 6.34 25.65
N SER A 39 12.71 5.34 25.66
CA SER A 39 14.16 5.53 25.63
C SER A 39 14.51 6.63 24.62
N PRO A 40 15.40 7.57 24.97
CA PRO A 40 15.76 8.64 24.05
C PRO A 40 16.25 8.00 22.74
N PRO A 41 15.82 8.49 21.58
CA PRO A 41 16.35 8.02 20.32
C PRO A 41 17.85 8.20 20.34
N GLN A 42 18.59 7.12 20.11
CA GLN A 42 20.03 7.17 19.93
C GLN A 42 20.33 8.25 18.90
N SER A 43 21.28 9.10 19.23
CA SER A 43 21.74 10.17 18.36
C SER A 43 22.02 9.61 16.97
N VAL A 44 21.22 10.03 15.98
CA VAL A 44 21.48 9.75 14.58
C VAL A 44 22.81 10.41 14.24
N PRO A 45 23.82 9.68 13.75
CA PRO A 45 25.07 10.27 13.31
C PRO A 45 24.75 11.30 12.23
N SER A 46 25.33 12.48 12.34
CA SER A 46 25.30 13.51 11.31
C SER A 46 26.25 13.12 10.17
N GLU A 47 25.88 12.10 9.38
CA GLU A 47 26.54 11.88 8.11
C GLU A 47 26.16 12.99 7.14
N PRO A 48 27.13 13.52 6.36
CA PRO A 48 26.83 14.50 5.32
C PRO A 48 25.84 13.87 4.34
N LEU A 49 24.77 14.60 4.02
CA LEU A 49 23.78 14.24 3.00
C LEU A 49 24.53 13.83 1.73
N ALA A 50 24.61 12.51 1.49
CA ALA A 50 25.12 12.00 0.24
C ALA A 50 24.25 12.58 -0.88
N ASP A 51 24.91 13.15 -1.87
CA ASP A 51 24.29 13.84 -3.01
C ASP A 51 23.19 12.94 -3.59
N GLY A 52 21.93 13.38 -3.49
CA GLY A 52 20.75 12.67 -4.00
C GLY A 52 20.71 12.51 -5.53
N ALA A 53 21.76 12.92 -6.23
CA ALA A 53 21.91 12.80 -7.67
C ALA A 53 21.86 11.34 -8.19
N HIS A 54 22.21 10.36 -7.34
CA HIS A 54 22.17 8.95 -7.72
C HIS A 54 20.77 8.35 -7.79
N LEU A 55 19.77 9.01 -7.20
CA LEU A 55 18.36 8.52 -7.21
C LEU A 55 17.66 8.73 -8.56
N PHE A 56 18.17 9.64 -9.40
CA PHE A 56 17.49 10.10 -10.61
C PHE A 56 18.07 9.50 -11.92
N ASN A 57 19.23 8.86 -11.87
CA ASN A 57 19.97 8.44 -13.06
C ASN A 57 20.26 6.94 -13.13
N SER A 58 19.41 6.09 -12.54
CA SER A 58 19.58 4.64 -12.77
C SER A 58 19.07 4.29 -14.17
N PRO A 59 19.92 3.66 -15.02
CA PRO A 59 19.49 3.19 -16.33
C PRO A 59 18.33 2.21 -16.18
N GLU A 60 17.42 2.17 -17.16
CA GLU A 60 16.36 1.17 -17.19
C GLU A 60 17.02 -0.22 -17.11
N PRO A 61 16.60 -1.07 -16.15
CA PRO A 61 17.18 -2.40 -16.03
C PRO A 61 16.84 -3.21 -17.29
N SER A 62 17.86 -3.58 -18.04
CA SER A 62 17.74 -4.54 -19.14
C SER A 62 18.07 -5.93 -18.59
N LEU A 63 17.27 -6.94 -18.97
CA LEU A 63 17.59 -8.33 -18.68
C LEU A 63 18.85 -8.73 -19.48
N HIS A 64 20.02 -8.67 -18.83
CA HIS A 64 21.24 -9.23 -19.34
C HIS A 64 21.53 -10.55 -18.62
N GLY A 65 20.73 -11.60 -18.89
CA GLY A 65 20.86 -12.89 -18.24
C GLY A 65 19.84 -13.91 -18.72
N PRO A 66 19.93 -15.18 -18.26
CA PRO A 66 18.94 -16.20 -18.59
C PRO A 66 17.54 -15.73 -18.14
N THR A 67 16.52 -16.07 -18.94
CA THR A 67 15.12 -15.73 -18.60
C THR A 67 14.72 -16.34 -17.26
N PRO A 68 14.19 -15.54 -16.32
CA PRO A 68 13.79 -16.04 -15.01
C PRO A 68 12.66 -17.08 -15.16
N LYS A 69 12.70 -18.13 -14.35
CA LYS A 69 11.72 -19.24 -14.37
C LYS A 69 11.03 -19.44 -13.03
N THR A 70 11.70 -19.08 -11.94
CA THR A 70 11.21 -19.30 -10.58
C THR A 70 10.61 -18.04 -10.00
N LEU A 71 9.63 -18.19 -9.09
CA LEU A 71 9.02 -17.07 -8.40
C LEU A 71 10.05 -16.20 -7.68
N ALA A 72 11.05 -16.81 -7.04
CA ALA A 72 12.10 -16.11 -6.30
C ALA A 72 12.91 -15.15 -7.19
N GLU A 73 13.26 -15.58 -8.41
CA GLU A 73 13.98 -14.74 -9.39
C GLU A 73 13.13 -13.53 -9.83
N PHE A 74 11.83 -13.73 -10.07
CA PHE A 74 10.92 -12.62 -10.41
C PHE A 74 10.76 -11.63 -9.26
N VAL A 75 10.66 -12.13 -8.03
CA VAL A 75 10.57 -11.30 -6.82
C VAL A 75 11.84 -10.46 -6.66
N ASP A 76 13.03 -11.05 -6.81
CA ASP A 76 14.30 -10.34 -6.68
C ASP A 76 14.45 -9.23 -7.75
N LEU A 77 14.08 -9.51 -8.99
CA LEU A 77 14.06 -8.51 -10.06
C LEU A 77 13.13 -7.34 -9.74
N ALA A 78 11.90 -7.63 -9.29
CA ALA A 78 10.94 -6.60 -8.93
C ALA A 78 11.44 -5.74 -7.76
N GLN A 79 12.02 -6.33 -6.72
CA GLN A 79 12.53 -5.59 -5.56
C GLN A 79 13.67 -4.64 -5.91
N ARG A 80 14.50 -4.99 -6.88
CA ARG A 80 15.65 -4.16 -7.32
C ARG A 80 15.22 -2.97 -8.16
N SER A 81 14.24 -3.14 -9.04
CA SER A 81 14.00 -2.18 -10.14
C SER A 81 12.63 -1.50 -10.12
N HIS A 82 11.67 -1.95 -9.29
CA HIS A 82 10.29 -1.52 -9.40
C HIS A 82 10.09 -0.02 -9.09
N PRO A 83 9.43 0.77 -9.98
CA PRO A 83 9.26 2.21 -9.81
C PRO A 83 8.52 2.61 -8.51
N LYS A 84 7.54 1.80 -8.07
CA LYS A 84 6.82 2.04 -6.80
C LYS A 84 7.77 2.09 -5.60
N LEU A 85 8.81 1.22 -5.57
CA LEU A 85 9.79 1.19 -4.49
C LEU A 85 10.75 2.39 -4.57
N ARG A 86 11.15 2.79 -5.78
CA ARG A 86 11.96 4.02 -5.97
C ARG A 86 11.19 5.25 -5.51
N SER A 87 9.90 5.36 -5.88
CA SER A 87 9.04 6.46 -5.43
C SER A 87 8.89 6.50 -3.91
N ALA A 88 8.67 5.34 -3.26
CA ALA A 88 8.57 5.26 -1.81
C ALA A 88 9.89 5.65 -1.11
N ARG A 89 11.06 5.23 -1.64
CA ARG A 89 12.37 5.67 -1.13
C ARG A 89 12.56 7.18 -1.29
N ALA A 90 12.21 7.74 -2.45
CA ALA A 90 12.26 9.19 -2.67
C ALA A 90 11.34 9.96 -1.71
N SER A 91 10.19 9.40 -1.33
CA SER A 91 9.29 9.98 -0.32
C SER A 91 9.93 10.03 1.08
N ILE A 92 10.72 9.01 1.45
CA ILE A 92 11.49 9.02 2.70
C ILE A 92 12.54 10.15 2.67
N GLU A 93 13.29 10.28 1.57
CA GLU A 93 14.30 11.35 1.44
C GLU A 93 13.66 12.74 1.46
N ALA A 94 12.50 12.91 0.84
CA ALA A 94 11.73 14.14 0.92
C ALA A 94 11.30 14.46 2.36
N ALA A 95 10.83 13.45 3.11
CA ALA A 95 10.49 13.61 4.53
C ALA A 95 11.73 13.93 5.39
N ARG A 96 12.87 13.30 5.13
CA ARG A 96 14.16 13.61 5.78
C ARG A 96 14.58 15.05 5.51
N GLY A 97 14.47 15.50 4.26
CA GLY A 97 14.74 16.90 3.89
C GLY A 97 13.87 17.89 4.69
N LYS A 98 12.56 17.59 4.83
CA LYS A 98 11.65 18.39 5.66
C LYS A 98 12.06 18.39 7.14
N ALA A 99 12.50 17.24 7.69
CA ALA A 99 12.95 17.16 9.08
C ALA A 99 14.23 17.99 9.32
N VAL A 100 15.14 18.01 8.36
CA VAL A 100 16.31 18.92 8.40
C VAL A 100 15.87 20.37 8.36
N GLN A 101 15.01 20.74 7.41
CA GLN A 101 14.52 22.11 7.26
C GLN A 101 13.76 22.60 8.50
N ALA A 102 12.97 21.75 9.13
CA ALA A 102 12.19 22.09 10.33
C ALA A 102 13.05 22.51 11.54
N LYS A 103 14.33 22.11 11.58
CA LYS A 103 15.28 22.44 12.64
C LYS A 103 15.99 23.78 12.41
N LEU A 104 16.07 24.24 11.15
CA LEU A 104 16.90 25.37 10.81
C LEU A 104 16.32 26.70 11.35
N TYR A 105 17.20 27.50 11.86
CA TYR A 105 16.88 28.88 12.22
C TYR A 105 16.64 29.72 10.97
N PRO A 106 15.76 30.76 11.03
CA PRO A 106 15.64 31.73 9.98
C PRO A 106 17.00 32.42 9.71
N ASN A 107 17.27 32.72 8.45
CA ASN A 107 18.50 33.44 8.10
C ASN A 107 18.44 34.86 8.62
N PRO A 108 19.60 35.47 8.98
CA PRO A 108 19.69 36.91 9.27
C PRO A 108 19.30 37.74 8.03
N VAL A 109 18.57 38.80 8.27
CA VAL A 109 18.15 39.75 7.24
C VAL A 109 19.04 40.95 7.31
N MET A 110 19.68 41.32 6.19
CA MET A 110 20.44 42.56 6.05
C MET A 110 19.56 43.57 5.30
N ALA A 111 19.48 44.79 5.83
CA ALA A 111 18.74 45.87 5.20
C ALA A 111 19.53 47.16 5.18
N GLY A 112 19.48 47.86 4.07
CA GLY A 112 19.94 49.24 3.95
C GLY A 112 18.70 50.15 3.88
N LEU A 113 18.70 51.22 4.67
CA LEU A 113 17.61 52.17 4.68
C LEU A 113 18.19 53.57 4.57
N SER A 114 17.64 54.36 3.69
CA SER A 114 17.94 55.79 3.56
C SER A 114 16.63 56.57 3.64
N PRO A 115 16.20 56.96 4.86
CA PRO A 115 14.96 57.72 5.05
C PRO A 115 14.94 59.04 4.30
N GLN A 116 16.13 59.63 4.06
CA GLN A 116 16.27 60.88 3.35
C GLN A 116 17.50 60.80 2.42
N ILE A 117 17.24 60.77 1.10
CA ILE A 117 18.30 60.60 0.08
C ILE A 117 18.99 61.88 -0.33
N ALA A 118 18.32 63.03 -0.21
CA ALA A 118 18.84 64.32 -0.66
C ALA A 118 18.59 65.43 0.38
N GLY A 119 19.48 66.46 0.40
CA GLY A 119 19.42 67.55 1.31
C GLY A 119 20.52 67.53 2.35
N ASP A 120 20.62 68.62 3.13
CA ASP A 120 21.67 68.84 4.13
C ASP A 120 21.63 67.84 5.31
N GLN A 121 20.62 66.99 5.36
CA GLN A 121 20.42 66.00 6.42
C GLN A 121 20.14 64.57 5.85
N SER A 122 20.76 64.19 4.75
CA SER A 122 20.60 62.84 4.23
C SER A 122 21.09 61.79 5.24
N GLN A 123 20.33 60.69 5.34
CA GLN A 123 20.58 59.62 6.31
C GLN A 123 20.77 58.29 5.58
N TRP A 124 21.81 57.56 5.98
CA TRP A 124 22.12 56.23 5.51
C TRP A 124 22.24 55.29 6.69
N SER A 125 21.53 54.16 6.67
CA SER A 125 21.67 53.15 7.69
C SER A 125 21.82 51.75 7.08
N GLY A 126 22.66 50.95 7.72
CA GLY A 126 22.79 49.51 7.47
C GLY A 126 22.44 48.75 8.73
N THR A 127 21.57 47.79 8.60
CA THR A 127 21.09 46.99 9.74
C THR A 127 21.16 45.48 9.44
N VAL A 128 21.39 44.70 10.47
CA VAL A 128 21.28 43.22 10.46
C VAL A 128 20.26 42.83 11.51
N ALA A 129 19.26 42.05 11.12
CA ALA A 129 18.20 41.53 12.00
C ALA A 129 18.22 40.04 12.02
N GLN A 130 18.04 39.43 13.22
CA GLN A 130 17.96 38.01 13.43
C GLN A 130 16.74 37.68 14.27
N ASP A 131 15.93 36.71 13.77
CA ASP A 131 14.83 36.15 14.52
C ASP A 131 15.33 35.01 15.39
N PHE A 132 15.18 35.13 16.70
CA PHE A 132 15.42 34.06 17.66
C PHE A 132 14.11 33.32 17.96
N VAL A 133 13.99 32.09 17.44
CA VAL A 133 12.83 31.28 17.67
C VAL A 133 12.86 30.67 19.08
N THR A 134 11.89 31.06 19.90
CA THR A 134 11.81 30.69 21.32
C THR A 134 10.98 29.44 21.57
N ALA A 135 10.87 29.01 22.84
CA ALA A 135 10.01 27.94 23.34
C ALA A 135 10.20 26.59 22.64
N GLY A 136 11.35 26.32 22.07
CA GLY A 136 11.66 25.06 21.40
C GLY A 136 10.81 24.74 20.18
N LYS A 137 10.17 25.74 19.56
CA LYS A 137 9.27 25.55 18.39
C LYS A 137 9.92 24.80 17.24
N LEU A 138 11.21 25.06 16.96
CA LEU A 138 11.96 24.35 15.92
C LEU A 138 12.17 22.88 16.27
N ARG A 139 12.49 22.59 17.55
CA ARG A 139 12.63 21.20 18.03
C ARG A 139 11.32 20.44 17.92
N LEU A 140 10.20 21.05 18.32
CA LEU A 140 8.88 20.42 18.22
C LEU A 140 8.48 20.18 16.74
N ALA A 141 8.77 21.14 15.85
CA ALA A 141 8.58 20.96 14.43
C ALA A 141 9.43 19.81 13.85
N GLN A 142 10.69 19.71 14.27
CA GLN A 142 11.57 18.61 13.87
C GLN A 142 11.06 17.26 14.37
N GLN A 143 10.59 17.17 15.63
CA GLN A 143 10.03 15.91 16.16
C GLN A 143 8.79 15.49 15.36
N ALA A 144 7.92 16.41 14.99
CA ALA A 144 6.78 16.09 14.11
C ALA A 144 7.24 15.58 12.73
N ALA A 145 8.24 16.25 12.12
CA ALA A 145 8.78 15.85 10.84
C ALA A 145 9.51 14.50 10.89
N LEU A 146 10.19 14.15 12.00
CA LEU A 146 10.78 12.82 12.20
C LEU A 146 9.72 11.71 12.28
N ARG A 147 8.52 12.00 12.80
CA ARG A 147 7.42 11.03 12.76
C ARG A 147 6.85 10.88 11.34
N GLU A 148 6.90 11.93 10.50
CA GLU A 148 6.57 11.84 9.07
C GLU A 148 7.59 10.94 8.32
N VAL A 149 8.89 11.00 8.68
CA VAL A 149 9.90 10.06 8.17
C VAL A 149 9.54 8.63 8.53
N GLN A 150 9.26 8.37 9.81
CA GLN A 150 8.87 7.04 10.30
C GLN A 150 7.62 6.50 9.59
N GLN A 151 6.61 7.35 9.37
CA GLN A 151 5.43 6.99 8.60
C GLN A 151 5.80 6.59 7.17
N SER A 152 6.68 7.35 6.51
CA SER A 152 7.14 7.07 5.14
C SER A 152 7.94 5.76 5.06
N GLU A 153 8.70 5.39 6.09
CA GLU A 153 9.42 4.13 6.19
C GLU A 153 8.45 2.93 6.26
N TYR A 154 7.38 3.02 7.05
CA TYR A 154 6.34 1.99 7.06
C TYR A 154 5.58 1.91 5.73
N MET A 155 5.36 3.04 5.05
CA MET A 155 4.76 3.07 3.72
C MET A 155 5.67 2.43 2.65
N LEU A 156 7.00 2.51 2.79
CA LEU A 156 7.92 1.74 1.93
C LEU A 156 7.75 0.24 2.13
N ILE A 157 7.62 -0.23 3.39
CA ILE A 157 7.35 -1.64 3.68
C ILE A 157 6.04 -2.06 3.01
N ARG A 158 4.97 -1.28 3.15
CA ARG A 158 3.70 -1.56 2.50
C ARG A 158 3.85 -1.64 0.98
N ALA A 159 4.49 -0.66 0.35
CA ALA A 159 4.74 -0.65 -1.09
C ALA A 159 5.54 -1.87 -1.56
N ARG A 160 6.48 -2.38 -0.74
CA ARG A 160 7.22 -3.61 -1.02
C ARG A 160 6.28 -4.81 -1.10
N PHE A 161 5.40 -5.00 -0.12
CA PHE A 161 4.46 -6.10 -0.11
C PHE A 161 3.39 -5.97 -1.20
N ASP A 162 2.96 -4.75 -1.55
CA ASP A 162 2.10 -4.53 -2.72
C ASP A 162 2.74 -5.03 -4.03
N VAL A 163 4.04 -4.76 -4.22
CA VAL A 163 4.80 -5.26 -5.37
C VAL A 163 4.93 -6.79 -5.32
N LEU A 164 5.26 -7.36 -4.15
CA LEU A 164 5.35 -8.82 -3.98
C LEU A 164 4.03 -9.51 -4.31
N ARG A 165 2.92 -8.96 -3.83
CA ARG A 165 1.58 -9.46 -4.13
C ARG A 165 1.30 -9.44 -5.63
N GLU A 166 1.56 -8.32 -6.31
CA GLU A 166 1.33 -8.16 -7.75
C GLU A 166 2.16 -9.17 -8.57
N VAL A 167 3.42 -9.39 -8.21
CA VAL A 167 4.29 -10.40 -8.86
C VAL A 167 3.77 -11.81 -8.61
N ARG A 168 3.45 -12.16 -7.36
CA ARG A 168 2.94 -13.48 -6.99
C ARG A 168 1.61 -13.79 -7.70
N GLN A 169 0.67 -12.86 -7.70
CA GLN A 169 -0.61 -13.02 -8.40
C GLN A 169 -0.42 -13.22 -9.90
N SER A 170 0.41 -12.38 -10.54
CA SER A 170 0.68 -12.51 -11.98
C SER A 170 1.40 -13.81 -12.34
N TYR A 171 2.31 -14.28 -11.47
CA TYR A 171 3.01 -15.55 -11.64
C TYR A 171 2.04 -16.75 -11.62
N TYR A 172 1.19 -16.85 -10.60
CA TYR A 172 0.21 -17.95 -10.53
C TYR A 172 -0.88 -17.84 -11.59
N ALA A 173 -1.30 -16.63 -11.98
CA ALA A 173 -2.22 -16.43 -13.10
C ALA A 173 -1.64 -16.95 -14.42
N LEU A 174 -0.35 -16.75 -14.67
CA LEU A 174 0.32 -17.30 -15.85
C LEU A 174 0.40 -18.83 -15.79
N LEU A 175 0.74 -19.42 -14.63
CA LEU A 175 0.72 -20.88 -14.45
C LEU A 175 -0.67 -21.49 -14.71
N VAL A 176 -1.71 -20.86 -14.20
CA VAL A 176 -3.11 -21.25 -14.46
C VAL A 176 -3.42 -21.19 -15.96
N SER A 177 -2.97 -20.14 -16.66
CA SER A 177 -3.15 -20.01 -18.11
C SER A 177 -2.41 -21.10 -18.89
N GLN A 178 -1.20 -21.48 -18.46
CA GLN A 178 -0.44 -22.58 -19.04
C GLN A 178 -1.19 -23.92 -18.83
N ARG A 179 -1.76 -24.14 -17.62
CA ARG A 179 -2.55 -25.33 -17.34
C ARG A 179 -3.82 -25.42 -18.19
N ARG A 180 -4.51 -24.30 -18.39
CA ARG A 180 -5.68 -24.22 -19.29
C ARG A 180 -5.33 -24.63 -20.72
N VAL A 181 -4.20 -24.20 -21.26
CA VAL A 181 -3.73 -24.62 -22.59
C VAL A 181 -3.47 -26.11 -22.65
N GLN A 182 -2.88 -26.72 -21.59
CA GLN A 182 -2.68 -28.17 -21.54
C GLN A 182 -4.02 -28.94 -21.59
N ILE A 183 -5.02 -28.47 -20.86
CA ILE A 183 -6.36 -29.03 -20.86
C ILE A 183 -7.00 -28.96 -22.26
N TYR A 184 -6.94 -27.77 -22.89
CA TYR A 184 -7.52 -27.62 -24.24
C TYR A 184 -6.78 -28.44 -25.30
N LYS A 185 -5.46 -28.68 -25.17
CA LYS A 185 -4.73 -29.62 -26.02
C LYS A 185 -5.24 -31.04 -25.85
N LEU A 186 -5.41 -31.50 -24.61
CA LEU A 186 -5.96 -32.81 -24.32
C LEU A 186 -7.38 -32.98 -24.89
N LEU A 187 -8.23 -31.96 -24.74
CA LEU A 187 -9.60 -31.97 -25.28
C LEU A 187 -9.63 -31.99 -26.80
N LEU A 188 -8.73 -31.25 -27.45
CA LEU A 188 -8.58 -31.29 -28.90
C LEU A 188 -8.20 -32.71 -29.38
N ASP A 189 -7.25 -33.38 -28.67
CA ASP A 189 -6.84 -34.73 -29.01
C ASP A 189 -8.00 -35.75 -28.83
N ILE A 190 -8.78 -35.61 -27.75
CA ILE A 190 -9.99 -36.42 -27.54
C ILE A 190 -11.00 -36.17 -28.66
N SER A 191 -11.26 -34.92 -29.04
CA SER A 191 -12.20 -34.56 -30.11
C SER A 191 -11.74 -35.05 -31.48
N LYS A 192 -10.43 -35.00 -31.79
CA LYS A 192 -9.87 -35.59 -33.02
C LYS A 192 -10.10 -37.10 -33.09
N ARG A 193 -9.78 -37.83 -32.01
CA ARG A 193 -10.02 -39.28 -31.94
C ARG A 193 -11.50 -39.65 -32.10
N SER A 194 -12.39 -38.86 -31.47
CA SER A 194 -13.82 -39.08 -31.59
C SER A 194 -14.34 -38.84 -33.01
N TYR A 195 -13.81 -37.84 -33.72
CA TYR A 195 -14.06 -37.58 -35.13
C TYR A 195 -13.59 -38.77 -36.00
N GLU A 196 -12.39 -39.31 -35.77
CA GLU A 196 -11.83 -40.45 -36.49
C GLU A 196 -12.71 -41.70 -36.31
N ILE A 197 -13.10 -42.02 -35.06
CA ILE A 197 -13.99 -43.14 -34.75
C ILE A 197 -15.34 -42.95 -35.44
N GLY A 198 -15.97 -41.80 -35.32
CA GLY A 198 -17.25 -41.50 -35.94
C GLY A 198 -17.19 -41.59 -37.49
N SER A 199 -16.07 -41.20 -38.08
CA SER A 199 -15.86 -41.32 -39.54
C SER A 199 -15.71 -42.80 -39.97
N GLN A 200 -15.01 -43.62 -39.19
CA GLN A 200 -14.86 -45.06 -39.41
C GLN A 200 -16.22 -45.81 -39.29
N LEU A 201 -16.99 -45.49 -38.24
CA LEU A 201 -18.34 -46.08 -38.07
C LEU A 201 -19.28 -45.71 -39.22
N ALA A 202 -19.24 -44.46 -39.71
CA ALA A 202 -20.03 -44.03 -40.82
C ALA A 202 -19.63 -44.75 -42.13
N GLN A 203 -18.33 -45.00 -42.37
CA GLN A 203 -17.81 -45.78 -43.48
C GLN A 203 -18.22 -47.25 -43.42
N ALA A 204 -18.31 -47.82 -42.24
CA ALA A 204 -18.77 -49.18 -41.98
C ALA A 204 -20.31 -49.34 -42.08
N GLY A 205 -21.05 -48.22 -42.23
CA GLY A 205 -22.50 -48.22 -42.28
C GLY A 205 -23.19 -48.27 -40.89
N GLU A 206 -22.42 -48.17 -39.83
CA GLU A 206 -22.91 -48.21 -38.42
C GLU A 206 -23.13 -46.78 -37.86
N GLY A 207 -22.72 -45.73 -38.60
CA GLY A 207 -22.86 -44.33 -38.21
C GLY A 207 -23.55 -43.50 -39.32
N THR A 208 -24.02 -42.33 -38.93
CA THR A 208 -24.67 -41.39 -39.87
C THR A 208 -23.70 -40.26 -40.34
N ARG A 209 -23.95 -39.71 -41.52
CA ARG A 209 -23.21 -38.51 -41.99
C ARG A 209 -23.40 -37.32 -41.04
N ALA A 210 -24.54 -37.23 -40.34
CA ALA A 210 -24.79 -36.19 -39.34
C ALA A 210 -23.86 -36.31 -38.16
N ASP A 211 -23.57 -37.55 -37.67
CA ASP A 211 -22.63 -37.77 -36.56
C ASP A 211 -21.21 -37.28 -36.93
N VAL A 212 -20.75 -37.55 -38.15
CA VAL A 212 -19.44 -37.10 -38.64
C VAL A 212 -19.38 -35.58 -38.67
N LEU A 213 -20.43 -34.91 -39.10
CA LEU A 213 -20.50 -33.43 -39.11
C LEU A 213 -20.51 -32.87 -37.70
N PHE A 214 -21.22 -33.48 -36.76
CA PHE A 214 -21.21 -33.06 -35.37
C PHE A 214 -19.80 -33.18 -34.73
N TRP A 215 -19.11 -34.29 -35.00
CA TRP A 215 -17.72 -34.45 -34.51
C TRP A 215 -16.76 -33.50 -35.15
N SER A 216 -16.93 -33.14 -36.45
CA SER A 216 -16.11 -32.11 -37.09
C SER A 216 -16.29 -30.74 -36.42
N ILE A 217 -17.54 -30.37 -36.10
CA ILE A 217 -17.84 -29.12 -35.38
C ILE A 217 -17.22 -29.11 -33.99
N GLU A 218 -17.33 -30.20 -33.22
CA GLU A 218 -16.73 -30.23 -31.87
C GLU A 218 -15.19 -30.21 -31.91
N ARG A 219 -14.54 -30.85 -32.89
CA ARG A 219 -13.10 -30.72 -33.14
C ARG A 219 -12.71 -29.29 -33.44
N ASP A 220 -13.39 -28.62 -34.34
CA ASP A 220 -13.11 -27.25 -34.75
C ASP A 220 -13.35 -26.26 -33.59
N ARG A 221 -14.39 -26.49 -32.78
CA ARG A 221 -14.61 -25.74 -31.52
C ARG A 221 -13.48 -25.94 -30.51
N ALA A 222 -12.97 -27.16 -30.35
CA ALA A 222 -11.84 -27.43 -29.45
C ALA A 222 -10.58 -26.72 -29.94
N GLU A 223 -10.34 -26.65 -31.25
CA GLU A 223 -9.23 -25.93 -31.84
C GLU A 223 -9.34 -24.41 -31.57
N VAL A 224 -10.52 -23.81 -31.76
CA VAL A 224 -10.76 -22.39 -31.45
C VAL A 224 -10.53 -22.09 -29.97
N ARG A 225 -10.98 -23.00 -29.05
CA ARG A 225 -10.72 -22.86 -27.61
C ARG A 225 -9.23 -22.87 -27.29
N LEU A 226 -8.45 -23.75 -27.95
CA LEU A 226 -6.99 -23.82 -27.78
C LEU A 226 -6.31 -22.55 -28.31
N LEU A 227 -6.72 -22.04 -29.48
CA LEU A 227 -6.20 -20.79 -30.02
C LEU A 227 -6.47 -19.62 -29.07
N ASN A 228 -7.68 -19.48 -28.55
CA ASN A 228 -8.02 -18.44 -27.58
C ASN A 228 -7.19 -18.58 -26.30
N ALA A 229 -7.03 -19.79 -25.77
CA ALA A 229 -6.22 -20.02 -24.58
C ALA A 229 -4.73 -19.64 -24.78
N SER A 230 -4.20 -19.84 -25.99
CA SER A 230 -2.81 -19.44 -26.30
C SER A 230 -2.63 -17.92 -26.28
N VAL A 231 -3.65 -17.14 -26.68
CA VAL A 231 -3.64 -15.67 -26.56
C VAL A 231 -3.61 -15.22 -25.09
N TYR A 232 -4.32 -15.91 -24.20
CA TYR A 232 -4.31 -15.60 -22.77
C TYR A 232 -2.95 -15.86 -22.11
N ILE A 233 -2.16 -16.83 -22.59
CA ILE A 233 -0.76 -17.00 -22.13
C ILE A 233 0.08 -15.77 -22.43
N GLU A 234 -0.02 -15.24 -23.64
CA GLU A 234 0.76 -14.05 -24.00
C GLU A 234 0.35 -12.83 -23.15
N THR A 235 -0.95 -12.68 -22.90
CA THR A 235 -1.46 -11.64 -21.99
C THR A 235 -0.88 -11.84 -20.57
N GLY A 236 -0.88 -13.06 -20.04
CA GLY A 236 -0.32 -13.38 -18.72
C GLY A 236 1.18 -13.10 -18.64
N ARG A 237 1.94 -13.41 -19.71
CA ARG A 237 3.37 -13.05 -19.80
C ARG A 237 3.58 -11.55 -19.72
N ARG A 238 2.78 -10.76 -20.45
CA ARG A 238 2.85 -9.29 -20.41
C ARG A 238 2.47 -8.73 -19.03
N GLN A 239 1.49 -9.31 -18.37
CA GLN A 239 1.12 -8.93 -17.00
C GLN A 239 2.26 -9.17 -16.02
N LEU A 240 2.89 -10.37 -16.06
CA LEU A 240 4.04 -10.67 -15.20
C LEU A 240 5.25 -9.78 -15.53
N ALA A 241 5.53 -9.52 -16.81
CA ALA A 241 6.57 -8.59 -17.24
C ALA A 241 6.34 -7.17 -16.69
N THR A 242 5.09 -6.72 -16.67
CA THR A 242 4.72 -5.42 -16.10
C THR A 242 4.84 -5.42 -14.58
N ALA A 243 4.43 -6.50 -13.90
CA ALA A 243 4.54 -6.63 -12.45
C ALA A 243 5.99 -6.60 -11.95
N ILE A 244 6.95 -7.05 -12.74
CA ILE A 244 8.39 -6.92 -12.44
C ILE A 244 9.00 -5.60 -12.97
N ALA A 245 8.16 -4.71 -13.51
CA ALA A 245 8.57 -3.44 -14.13
C ALA A 245 9.52 -3.58 -15.33
N LEU A 246 9.45 -4.69 -16.06
CA LEU A 246 10.20 -4.98 -17.27
C LEU A 246 9.27 -5.36 -18.44
N PRO A 247 8.45 -4.43 -18.97
CA PRO A 247 7.36 -4.74 -19.92
C PRO A 247 7.84 -5.34 -21.23
N ARG A 248 9.12 -5.23 -21.56
CA ARG A 248 9.76 -5.81 -22.75
C ARG A 248 10.43 -7.15 -22.50
N ALA A 249 10.42 -7.65 -21.25
CA ALA A 249 11.02 -8.93 -20.94
C ALA A 249 10.29 -10.07 -21.66
N ASP A 250 11.05 -10.97 -22.26
CA ASP A 250 10.52 -12.22 -22.78
C ASP A 250 10.42 -13.24 -21.65
N ILE A 251 9.19 -13.59 -21.28
CA ILE A 251 8.90 -14.57 -20.23
C ILE A 251 8.57 -15.90 -20.88
N GLY A 252 9.45 -16.87 -20.66
CA GLY A 252 9.27 -18.24 -21.14
C GLY A 252 8.15 -19.00 -20.43
N THR A 253 8.18 -20.32 -20.55
CA THR A 253 7.34 -21.22 -19.75
C THR A 253 7.85 -21.26 -18.32
N LEU A 254 6.93 -21.10 -17.37
CA LEU A 254 7.22 -21.23 -15.95
C LEU A 254 7.29 -22.73 -15.58
N ASP A 255 8.26 -23.05 -14.72
CA ASP A 255 8.42 -24.41 -14.20
C ASP A 255 8.07 -24.43 -12.72
N ALA A 256 6.78 -24.57 -12.44
CA ALA A 256 6.26 -24.67 -11.07
C ALA A 256 5.02 -25.56 -11.01
N ASP A 257 4.83 -26.16 -9.86
CA ASP A 257 3.70 -27.04 -9.58
C ASP A 257 2.57 -26.29 -8.85
N LEU A 258 1.37 -26.31 -9.45
CA LEU A 258 0.14 -25.80 -8.84
C LEU A 258 -0.42 -26.71 -7.75
N PHE A 259 0.06 -27.96 -7.66
CA PHE A 259 -0.44 -28.99 -6.73
C PHE A 259 0.25 -28.98 -5.37
N GLN A 260 1.16 -28.05 -5.14
CA GLN A 260 1.87 -27.93 -3.88
C GLN A 260 0.89 -27.80 -2.70
N LYS A 261 1.17 -28.51 -1.61
CA LYS A 261 0.40 -28.41 -0.37
C LYS A 261 0.68 -27.07 0.30
N LEU A 262 -0.38 -26.40 0.71
CA LEU A 262 -0.35 -25.13 1.41
C LEU A 262 -0.83 -25.31 2.85
N PRO A 263 -0.38 -24.49 3.82
CA PRO A 263 -0.76 -24.58 5.22
C PRO A 263 -2.24 -24.26 5.43
N GLN A 264 -2.78 -24.72 6.54
CA GLN A 264 -4.12 -24.33 6.98
C GLN A 264 -4.05 -23.07 7.84
N PHE A 265 -4.93 -22.10 7.58
CA PHE A 265 -5.02 -20.86 8.33
C PHE A 265 -6.29 -20.83 9.18
N GLU A 266 -6.11 -20.50 10.47
CA GLU A 266 -7.24 -20.29 11.38
C GLU A 266 -7.61 -18.80 11.41
N LEU A 267 -8.92 -18.48 11.33
CA LEU A 267 -9.39 -17.11 11.18
C LEU A 267 -9.01 -16.22 12.38
N LYS A 268 -9.21 -16.73 13.61
CA LYS A 268 -9.01 -15.92 14.81
C LYS A 268 -7.54 -15.53 14.99
N THR A 269 -6.66 -16.50 14.91
CA THR A 269 -5.21 -16.29 15.03
C THR A 269 -4.67 -15.42 13.91
N LEU A 270 -5.20 -15.57 12.69
CA LEU A 270 -4.81 -14.75 11.54
C LEU A 270 -5.22 -13.28 11.71
N GLN A 271 -6.44 -13.00 12.19
CA GLN A 271 -6.88 -11.61 12.39
C GLN A 271 -6.02 -10.86 13.39
N GLU A 272 -5.64 -11.50 14.49
CA GLU A 272 -4.75 -10.91 15.49
C GLU A 272 -3.34 -10.69 14.93
N ALA A 273 -2.78 -11.67 14.23
CA ALA A 273 -1.46 -11.61 13.62
C ALA A 273 -1.38 -10.53 12.52
N VAL A 274 -2.41 -10.38 11.68
CA VAL A 274 -2.44 -9.37 10.61
C VAL A 274 -2.36 -7.95 11.16
N VAL A 275 -3.09 -7.62 12.22
CA VAL A 275 -3.05 -6.28 12.82
C VAL A 275 -1.67 -5.99 13.42
N GLN A 276 -1.00 -7.00 13.99
CA GLN A 276 0.33 -6.85 14.58
C GLN A 276 1.45 -6.76 13.54
N ALA A 277 1.39 -7.57 12.49
CA ALA A 277 2.43 -7.67 11.48
C ALA A 277 2.38 -6.55 10.43
N ASN A 278 1.19 -6.05 10.11
CA ASN A 278 1.00 -5.13 8.98
C ASN A 278 1.57 -3.73 9.25
N ALA A 279 2.24 -3.17 8.26
CA ALA A 279 2.87 -1.84 8.34
C ALA A 279 1.85 -0.68 8.34
N GLN A 280 0.61 -0.89 7.87
CA GLN A 280 -0.40 0.18 7.81
C GLN A 280 -0.82 0.70 9.20
N PRO A 281 -1.15 -0.13 10.20
CA PRO A 281 -1.40 0.34 11.57
C PRO A 281 -0.20 1.10 12.14
N ARG A 282 1.04 0.62 11.87
CA ARG A 282 2.26 1.29 12.35
C ARG A 282 2.48 2.66 11.72
N ALA A 283 2.16 2.80 10.45
CA ALA A 283 2.16 4.10 9.76
C ALA A 283 1.13 5.05 10.37
N ALA A 284 -0.07 4.56 10.71
CA ALA A 284 -1.10 5.34 11.38
C ALA A 284 -0.70 5.75 12.81
N GLU A 285 -0.05 4.87 13.58
CA GLU A 285 0.52 5.20 14.90
C GLU A 285 1.58 6.31 14.79
N ALA A 286 2.46 6.24 13.79
CA ALA A 286 3.42 7.30 13.53
C ALA A 286 2.74 8.64 13.18
N ASN A 287 1.62 8.61 12.44
CA ASN A 287 0.81 9.79 12.15
C ASN A 287 0.15 10.37 13.42
N ILE A 288 -0.36 9.52 14.33
CA ILE A 288 -0.88 9.98 15.64
C ILE A 288 0.23 10.68 16.42
N ALA A 289 1.42 10.08 16.50
CA ALA A 289 2.56 10.68 17.17
C ALA A 289 2.98 12.02 16.52
N ARG A 290 2.92 12.13 15.19
CA ARG A 290 3.14 13.39 14.48
C ARG A 290 2.10 14.44 14.88
N ALA A 291 0.83 14.10 14.92
CA ALA A 291 -0.25 15.01 15.32
C ALA A 291 -0.09 15.49 16.77
N GLN A 292 0.39 14.64 17.68
CA GLN A 292 0.70 15.02 19.06
C GLN A 292 1.81 16.08 19.13
N TRP A 293 2.92 15.89 18.40
CA TRP A 293 3.99 16.92 18.33
C TRP A 293 3.53 18.22 17.69
N MET A 294 2.59 18.16 16.72
CA MET A 294 1.98 19.34 16.14
C MET A 294 1.10 20.10 17.14
N LEU A 295 0.37 19.38 18.02
CA LEU A 295 -0.38 20.00 19.12
C LEU A 295 0.56 20.72 20.08
N GLU A 296 1.63 20.05 20.51
CA GLU A 296 2.63 20.65 21.40
C GLU A 296 3.23 21.92 20.76
N ARG A 297 3.56 21.88 19.48
CA ARG A 297 4.03 23.04 18.74
C ARG A 297 2.99 24.16 18.71
N ALA A 298 1.71 23.83 18.47
CA ALA A 298 0.63 24.82 18.45
C ALA A 298 0.41 25.45 19.83
N ALA A 299 0.58 24.70 20.91
CA ALA A 299 0.44 25.16 22.28
C ALA A 299 1.51 26.20 22.69
N VAL A 300 2.75 26.03 22.18
CA VAL A 300 3.85 26.98 22.45
C VAL A 300 3.93 28.12 21.45
N GLN A 301 3.14 28.10 20.39
CA GLN A 301 3.16 29.14 19.35
C GLN A 301 2.88 30.57 19.88
N PRO A 302 2.01 30.79 20.89
CA PRO A 302 1.78 32.12 21.48
C PRO A 302 3.03 32.74 22.13
N ILE A 303 3.99 31.92 22.58
CA ILE A 303 5.23 32.44 23.18
C ILE A 303 5.99 33.21 22.09
N PRO A 304 6.25 34.53 22.28
CA PRO A 304 6.82 35.35 21.23
C PRO A 304 8.23 34.94 20.84
N ASN A 305 8.54 35.02 19.56
CA ASN A 305 9.93 35.05 19.09
C ASN A 305 10.52 36.42 19.37
N ILE A 306 11.84 36.47 19.51
CA ILE A 306 12.59 37.73 19.75
C ILE A 306 13.30 38.04 18.44
N ASN A 307 12.99 39.23 17.88
CA ASN A 307 13.75 39.78 16.78
C ASN A 307 14.75 40.80 17.36
N LEU A 308 16.04 40.55 17.13
CA LEU A 308 17.12 41.44 17.51
C LEU A 308 17.68 42.06 16.24
N MET A 309 17.69 43.38 16.19
CA MET A 309 18.26 44.16 15.11
C MET A 309 19.36 45.07 15.64
N GLY A 310 20.50 45.04 14.96
CA GLY A 310 21.61 45.92 15.21
C GLY A 310 22.05 46.60 13.93
N GLY A 311 22.55 47.86 14.04
CA GLY A 311 22.97 48.55 12.84
C GLY A 311 23.76 49.82 13.12
N TYR A 312 24.15 50.44 12.03
CA TYR A 312 24.86 51.70 12.02
C TYR A 312 24.10 52.66 11.13
N GLN A 313 23.97 53.92 11.61
CA GLN A 313 23.33 55.01 10.89
C GLN A 313 24.26 56.20 10.85
N ARG A 314 24.40 56.77 9.67
CA ARG A 314 25.12 58.01 9.44
C ARG A 314 24.18 59.10 8.91
N GLN A 315 24.15 60.19 9.60
CA GLN A 315 23.49 61.42 9.15
C GLN A 315 24.55 62.41 8.57
N VAL A 316 24.35 62.76 7.31
CA VAL A 316 25.19 63.72 6.64
C VAL A 316 24.61 65.09 6.92
N GLY A 317 25.37 65.94 7.69
CA GLY A 317 24.98 67.28 8.08
C GLY A 317 26.14 68.02 8.75
N ILE A 318 25.97 69.25 9.19
CA ILE A 318 26.98 69.99 9.94
C ILE A 318 26.44 70.18 11.36
N PRO A 319 26.98 69.45 12.38
CA PRO A 319 27.98 68.36 12.26
C PRO A 319 27.39 67.06 11.78
N ALA A 320 28.19 66.23 11.07
CA ALA A 320 27.84 64.90 10.74
C ALA A 320 27.75 64.05 12.03
N MET A 321 26.71 63.15 12.12
CA MET A 321 26.49 62.30 13.30
C MET A 321 26.48 60.79 12.89
N ASP A 322 27.30 60.03 13.60
CA ASP A 322 27.39 58.60 13.49
C ASP A 322 26.71 57.96 14.72
N GLN A 323 25.77 57.04 14.50
CA GLN A 323 24.98 56.46 15.57
C GLN A 323 24.90 54.95 15.42
N GLY A 324 25.05 54.22 16.54
CA GLY A 324 24.71 52.83 16.63
C GLY A 324 23.22 52.66 16.90
N LEU A 325 22.60 51.67 16.24
CA LEU A 325 21.19 51.29 16.43
C LEU A 325 21.09 49.89 16.99
N VAL A 326 20.35 49.70 18.09
CA VAL A 326 19.97 48.41 18.61
C VAL A 326 18.47 48.42 18.86
N GLN A 327 17.76 47.43 18.31
CA GLN A 327 16.33 47.31 18.49
C GLN A 327 15.97 45.87 18.83
N VAL A 328 15.08 45.68 19.82
CA VAL A 328 14.49 44.43 20.19
C VAL A 328 12.98 44.49 19.94
N MET A 329 12.48 43.57 19.14
CA MET A 329 11.04 43.46 18.87
C MET A 329 10.51 42.13 19.30
N MET A 330 9.31 42.12 19.92
CA MET A 330 8.58 40.90 20.22
C MET A 330 7.08 41.16 20.08
N THR A 331 6.35 40.15 19.60
CA THR A 331 4.89 40.23 19.49
C THR A 331 4.26 39.85 20.82
N VAL A 332 3.36 40.69 21.37
CA VAL A 332 2.60 40.37 22.61
C VAL A 332 1.26 39.77 22.24
N PRO A 333 1.00 38.51 22.57
CA PRO A 333 -0.22 37.79 22.15
C PRO A 333 -1.41 38.10 23.07
N LEU A 334 -2.06 39.25 22.85
CA LEU A 334 -3.21 39.70 23.62
C LEU A 334 -4.50 39.04 23.14
N PHE A 335 -4.75 39.02 21.83
CA PHE A 335 -5.97 38.52 21.20
C PHE A 335 -5.77 37.18 20.55
N ASP A 336 -4.73 37.00 19.74
CA ASP A 336 -4.36 35.75 19.11
C ASP A 336 -3.38 34.96 19.98
N ARG A 337 -3.94 33.94 20.66
CA ARG A 337 -3.21 32.97 21.49
C ARG A 337 -3.15 31.62 20.82
N ASN A 338 -3.28 31.56 19.50
CA ASN A 338 -3.29 30.36 18.68
C ASN A 338 -4.40 29.36 19.05
N GLN A 339 -5.51 29.84 19.68
CA GLN A 339 -6.57 29.00 20.22
C GLN A 339 -7.27 28.18 19.13
N GLY A 340 -7.43 28.74 17.94
CA GLY A 340 -8.00 28.05 16.78
C GLY A 340 -7.17 26.85 16.32
N ASN A 341 -5.86 27.06 16.12
CA ASN A 341 -4.94 25.98 15.70
C ASN A 341 -4.74 24.92 16.79
N ILE A 342 -4.78 25.31 18.08
CA ILE A 342 -4.75 24.32 19.19
C ILE A 342 -6.00 23.43 19.13
N ARG A 343 -7.18 24.02 18.87
CA ARG A 343 -8.42 23.26 18.75
C ARG A 343 -8.38 22.34 17.52
N SER A 344 -7.89 22.84 16.38
CA SER A 344 -7.68 22.03 15.17
C SER A 344 -6.74 20.87 15.43
N ALA A 345 -5.57 21.09 16.02
CA ALA A 345 -4.60 20.05 16.31
C ALA A 345 -5.13 18.96 17.27
N ARG A 346 -6.04 19.32 18.22
CA ARG A 346 -6.73 18.32 19.04
C ARG A 346 -7.70 17.47 18.22
N ALA A 347 -8.44 18.09 17.29
CA ALA A 347 -9.33 17.38 16.39
C ALA A 347 -8.54 16.47 15.44
N ASP A 348 -7.36 16.88 14.95
CA ASP A 348 -6.49 16.08 14.09
C ASP A 348 -6.00 14.81 14.82
N ILE A 349 -5.70 14.87 16.12
CA ILE A 349 -5.37 13.67 16.92
C ILE A 349 -6.59 12.72 17.00
N ALA A 350 -7.78 13.26 17.25
CA ALA A 350 -8.99 12.44 17.32
C ALA A 350 -9.28 11.76 15.97
N SER A 351 -9.16 12.50 14.86
CA SER A 351 -9.26 11.96 13.49
C SER A 351 -8.24 10.86 13.25
N SER A 352 -6.94 11.11 13.52
CA SER A 352 -5.88 10.12 13.30
C SER A 352 -6.09 8.82 14.11
N ARG A 353 -6.68 8.91 15.31
CA ARG A 353 -7.05 7.72 16.09
C ARG A 353 -8.22 6.96 15.49
N ALA A 354 -9.20 7.68 14.95
CA ALA A 354 -10.32 7.07 14.25
C ALA A 354 -9.83 6.38 12.95
N ASP A 355 -8.92 7.01 12.21
CA ASP A 355 -8.31 6.45 11.00
C ASP A 355 -7.55 5.14 11.31
N LEU A 356 -6.79 5.08 12.42
CA LEU A 356 -6.15 3.84 12.87
C LEU A 356 -7.20 2.74 13.08
N ARG A 357 -8.32 3.08 13.74
CA ARG A 357 -9.38 2.08 13.99
C ARG A 357 -10.04 1.61 12.70
N VAL A 358 -10.22 2.49 11.71
CA VAL A 358 -10.72 2.12 10.37
C VAL A 358 -9.76 1.13 9.71
N ILE A 359 -8.44 1.40 9.72
CA ILE A 359 -7.42 0.50 9.16
C ILE A 359 -7.47 -0.89 9.83
N GLU A 360 -7.57 -0.95 11.15
CA GLU A 360 -7.69 -2.23 11.87
C GLU A 360 -8.92 -3.03 11.45
N LEU A 361 -10.08 -2.37 11.31
CA LEU A 361 -11.32 -3.00 10.88
C LEU A 361 -11.27 -3.46 9.43
N GLU A 362 -10.65 -2.68 8.55
CA GLU A 362 -10.43 -3.06 7.15
C GLU A 362 -9.52 -4.28 7.03
N LEU A 363 -8.41 -4.32 7.77
CA LEU A 363 -7.51 -5.46 7.80
C LEU A 363 -8.19 -6.71 8.35
N ALA A 364 -8.99 -6.59 9.41
CA ALA A 364 -9.76 -7.71 9.95
C ALA A 364 -10.78 -8.24 8.95
N THR A 365 -11.43 -7.36 8.19
CA THR A 365 -12.38 -7.73 7.13
C THR A 365 -11.68 -8.42 5.96
N GLN A 366 -10.57 -7.86 5.50
CA GLN A 366 -9.76 -8.44 4.42
C GLN A 366 -9.22 -9.82 4.81
N ALA A 367 -8.77 -9.99 6.07
CA ALA A 367 -8.33 -11.27 6.60
C ALA A 367 -9.47 -12.31 6.59
N ALA A 368 -10.68 -11.93 7.02
CA ALA A 368 -11.83 -12.81 7.00
C ALA A 368 -12.21 -13.25 5.58
N GLN A 369 -12.23 -12.34 4.62
CA GLN A 369 -12.51 -12.62 3.22
C GLN A 369 -11.43 -13.53 2.60
N ALA A 370 -10.15 -13.25 2.85
CA ALA A 370 -9.05 -14.05 2.34
C ALA A 370 -9.08 -15.49 2.88
N VAL A 371 -9.34 -15.69 4.18
CA VAL A 371 -9.48 -17.01 4.78
C VAL A 371 -10.70 -17.74 4.23
N ALA A 372 -11.83 -17.05 4.06
CA ALA A 372 -13.04 -17.67 3.50
C ALA A 372 -12.79 -18.16 2.07
N THR A 373 -12.24 -17.33 1.21
CA THR A 373 -11.86 -17.70 -0.17
C THR A 373 -10.87 -18.87 -0.17
N TYR A 374 -9.80 -18.77 0.62
CA TYR A 374 -8.78 -19.81 0.70
C TYR A 374 -9.36 -21.17 1.15
N ARG A 375 -10.15 -21.20 2.24
CA ARG A 375 -10.74 -22.45 2.76
C ARG A 375 -11.76 -23.06 1.82
N THR A 376 -12.55 -22.22 1.16
CA THR A 376 -13.54 -22.70 0.18
C THR A 376 -12.85 -23.33 -1.02
N SER A 377 -11.87 -22.61 -1.60
CA SER A 377 -11.13 -23.11 -2.76
C SER A 377 -10.25 -24.32 -2.42
N GLN A 378 -9.66 -24.38 -1.21
CA GLN A 378 -8.92 -25.56 -0.74
C GLN A 378 -9.80 -26.81 -0.71
N ARG A 379 -11.01 -26.72 -0.14
CA ARG A 379 -11.97 -27.84 -0.13
C ARG A 379 -12.39 -28.25 -1.54
N LEU A 380 -12.65 -27.27 -2.41
CA LEU A 380 -13.02 -27.56 -3.81
C LEU A 380 -11.88 -28.29 -4.52
N VAL A 381 -10.64 -27.86 -4.36
CA VAL A 381 -9.46 -28.54 -4.93
C VAL A 381 -9.39 -29.99 -4.46
N GLU A 382 -9.50 -30.24 -3.15
CA GLU A 382 -9.48 -31.58 -2.55
C GLU A 382 -10.61 -32.46 -3.12
N TRP A 383 -11.85 -31.94 -3.20
CA TRP A 383 -12.98 -32.69 -3.74
C TRP A 383 -12.86 -32.99 -5.24
N TYR A 384 -12.37 -32.04 -6.03
CA TYR A 384 -12.12 -32.27 -7.45
C TYR A 384 -11.02 -33.33 -7.65
N GLU A 385 -9.93 -33.25 -6.91
CA GLU A 385 -8.76 -34.11 -7.07
C GLU A 385 -9.07 -35.55 -6.64
N GLU A 386 -9.75 -35.77 -5.48
CA GLU A 386 -10.01 -37.09 -4.93
C GLU A 386 -11.23 -37.77 -5.55
N TYR A 387 -12.30 -37.03 -5.84
CA TYR A 387 -13.58 -37.65 -6.14
C TYR A 387 -14.11 -37.38 -7.54
N ILE A 388 -14.03 -36.14 -8.04
CA ILE A 388 -14.78 -35.76 -9.24
C ILE A 388 -13.96 -36.02 -10.51
N LEU A 389 -12.69 -35.58 -10.56
CA LEU A 389 -11.82 -35.72 -11.73
C LEU A 389 -11.56 -37.18 -12.10
N PRO A 390 -11.26 -38.13 -11.17
CA PRO A 390 -11.06 -39.53 -11.52
C PRO A 390 -12.30 -40.12 -12.19
N LYS A 391 -13.49 -39.86 -11.64
CA LYS A 391 -14.75 -40.34 -12.20
C LYS A 391 -15.07 -39.74 -13.58
N ALA A 392 -14.83 -38.46 -13.76
CA ALA A 392 -15.04 -37.78 -15.05
C ALA A 392 -14.13 -38.37 -16.14
N ARG A 393 -12.85 -38.61 -15.83
CA ARG A 393 -11.87 -39.20 -16.75
C ARG A 393 -12.24 -40.68 -17.08
N GLU A 394 -12.60 -41.45 -16.09
CA GLU A 394 -13.06 -42.82 -16.27
C GLU A 394 -14.32 -42.86 -17.13
N THR A 395 -15.32 -41.99 -16.88
CA THR A 395 -16.55 -41.92 -17.67
C THR A 395 -16.24 -41.65 -19.15
N VAL A 396 -15.34 -40.74 -19.48
CA VAL A 396 -14.96 -40.47 -20.88
C VAL A 396 -14.28 -41.68 -21.48
N SER A 397 -13.34 -42.32 -20.79
CA SER A 397 -12.62 -43.52 -21.31
C SER A 397 -13.55 -44.68 -21.59
N LEU A 398 -14.45 -44.99 -20.66
CA LEU A 398 -15.46 -46.07 -20.82
C LEU A 398 -16.45 -45.74 -21.96
N THR A 399 -17.01 -44.54 -21.97
CA THR A 399 -17.98 -44.13 -23.00
C THR A 399 -17.33 -44.10 -24.39
N GLN A 400 -16.04 -43.71 -24.50
CA GLN A 400 -15.30 -43.72 -25.75
C GLN A 400 -15.08 -45.19 -26.26
N ALA A 401 -14.74 -46.11 -25.35
CA ALA A 401 -14.59 -47.52 -25.70
C ALA A 401 -15.92 -48.15 -26.15
N LEU A 402 -17.02 -47.83 -25.47
CA LEU A 402 -18.38 -48.32 -25.84
C LEU A 402 -18.86 -47.70 -27.16
N TYR A 403 -18.56 -46.41 -27.40
CA TYR A 403 -18.89 -45.75 -28.66
C TYR A 403 -18.13 -46.37 -29.84
N ALA A 404 -16.88 -46.73 -29.66
CA ALA A 404 -16.09 -47.40 -30.69
C ALA A 404 -16.64 -48.81 -31.06
N ARG A 405 -17.45 -49.41 -30.18
CA ARG A 405 -18.14 -50.69 -30.43
C ARG A 405 -19.57 -50.50 -30.97
N GLY A 406 -20.04 -49.28 -31.10
CA GLY A 406 -21.42 -48.98 -31.49
C GLY A 406 -22.45 -49.20 -30.36
N GLU A 407 -22.02 -49.46 -29.12
CA GLU A 407 -22.90 -49.80 -27.99
C GLU A 407 -23.57 -48.58 -27.35
N VAL A 408 -23.03 -47.36 -27.55
CA VAL A 408 -23.59 -46.09 -27.04
C VAL A 408 -23.67 -45.05 -28.16
N THR A 409 -24.57 -44.05 -27.95
CA THR A 409 -24.81 -43.02 -28.94
C THR A 409 -23.72 -41.95 -28.92
N PHE A 410 -23.56 -41.22 -30.03
CA PHE A 410 -22.76 -39.99 -30.14
C PHE A 410 -23.06 -39.04 -29.00
N LEU A 411 -24.34 -38.83 -28.67
CA LEU A 411 -24.75 -37.88 -27.62
C LEU A 411 -24.19 -38.25 -26.25
N SER A 412 -24.13 -39.55 -25.92
CA SER A 412 -23.56 -40.01 -24.65
C SER A 412 -22.07 -39.69 -24.51
N LEU A 413 -21.29 -39.90 -25.59
CA LEU A 413 -19.86 -39.54 -25.60
C LEU A 413 -19.65 -38.06 -25.54
N LEU A 414 -20.42 -37.27 -26.27
CA LEU A 414 -20.36 -35.81 -26.26
C LEU A 414 -20.65 -35.26 -24.86
N GLN A 415 -21.66 -35.82 -24.16
CA GLN A 415 -22.00 -35.41 -22.79
C GLN A 415 -20.87 -35.75 -21.81
N ALA A 416 -20.27 -36.93 -21.92
CA ALA A 416 -19.13 -37.30 -21.09
C ALA A 416 -17.93 -36.35 -21.29
N GLN A 417 -17.62 -35.98 -22.53
CA GLN A 417 -16.55 -35.02 -22.85
C GLN A 417 -16.84 -33.62 -22.31
N ARG A 418 -18.09 -33.17 -22.38
CA ARG A 418 -18.49 -31.87 -21.79
C ARG A 418 -18.29 -31.86 -20.28
N ILE A 419 -18.76 -32.92 -19.59
CA ILE A 419 -18.60 -33.07 -18.13
C ILE A 419 -17.11 -33.03 -17.76
N LEU A 420 -16.25 -33.75 -18.48
CA LEU A 420 -14.79 -33.72 -18.21
C LEU A 420 -14.22 -32.32 -18.42
N THR A 421 -14.59 -31.65 -19.51
CA THR A 421 -14.14 -30.32 -19.83
C THR A 421 -14.49 -29.33 -18.71
N GLU A 422 -15.76 -29.31 -18.34
CA GLU A 422 -16.27 -28.41 -17.28
C GLU A 422 -15.59 -28.69 -15.94
N THR A 423 -15.40 -29.99 -15.62
CA THR A 423 -14.72 -30.41 -14.39
C THR A 423 -13.26 -30.00 -14.35
N GLU A 424 -12.49 -30.23 -15.42
CA GLU A 424 -11.06 -29.83 -15.50
C GLU A 424 -10.91 -28.30 -15.41
N LEU A 425 -11.78 -27.54 -16.05
CA LEU A 425 -11.74 -26.07 -16.00
C LEU A 425 -12.13 -25.57 -14.60
N ALA A 426 -13.17 -26.11 -13.98
CA ALA A 426 -13.59 -25.75 -12.63
C ALA A 426 -12.50 -26.07 -11.59
N PHE A 427 -11.81 -27.22 -11.76
CA PHE A 427 -10.67 -27.57 -10.93
C PHE A 427 -9.52 -26.55 -11.03
N VAL A 428 -9.15 -26.13 -12.24
CA VAL A 428 -8.11 -25.11 -12.44
C VAL A 428 -8.52 -23.76 -11.88
N GLU A 429 -9.80 -23.41 -11.95
CA GLU A 429 -10.33 -22.20 -11.34
C GLU A 429 -10.28 -22.25 -9.82
N ALA A 430 -10.66 -23.38 -9.21
CA ALA A 430 -10.51 -23.60 -7.77
C ALA A 430 -9.04 -23.52 -7.32
N GLN A 431 -8.09 -24.02 -8.12
CA GLN A 431 -6.66 -23.86 -7.86
C GLN A 431 -6.22 -22.40 -7.94
N ALA A 432 -6.69 -21.64 -8.95
CA ALA A 432 -6.40 -20.22 -9.09
C ALA A 432 -6.88 -19.42 -7.87
N ASP A 433 -8.09 -19.68 -7.40
CA ASP A 433 -8.67 -19.03 -6.23
C ASP A 433 -7.94 -19.42 -4.94
N ARG A 434 -7.50 -20.68 -4.81
CA ARG A 434 -6.68 -21.12 -3.69
C ARG A 434 -5.36 -20.37 -3.62
N TRP A 435 -4.64 -20.22 -4.75
CA TRP A 435 -3.39 -19.50 -4.80
C TRP A 435 -3.59 -18.00 -4.58
N ASN A 436 -4.63 -17.39 -5.13
CA ASN A 436 -4.98 -15.99 -4.88
C ASN A 436 -5.29 -15.75 -3.40
N GLY A 437 -6.02 -16.65 -2.76
CA GLY A 437 -6.28 -16.62 -1.33
C GLY A 437 -4.98 -16.68 -0.50
N ALA A 438 -4.09 -17.63 -0.82
CA ALA A 438 -2.79 -17.78 -0.16
C ALA A 438 -1.90 -16.54 -0.33
N VAL A 439 -1.83 -15.99 -1.54
CA VAL A 439 -1.07 -14.75 -1.83
C VAL A 439 -1.63 -13.58 -1.03
N THR A 440 -2.96 -13.45 -0.93
CA THR A 440 -3.61 -12.38 -0.16
C THR A 440 -3.31 -12.53 1.34
N ILE A 441 -3.37 -13.73 1.90
CA ILE A 441 -3.01 -14.00 3.30
C ILE A 441 -1.55 -13.65 3.55
N SER A 442 -0.65 -14.06 2.65
CA SER A 442 0.78 -13.73 2.72
C SER A 442 1.06 -12.22 2.67
N ASP A 443 0.31 -11.47 1.86
CA ASP A 443 0.40 -10.00 1.79
C ASP A 443 -0.08 -9.35 3.10
N LEU A 444 -1.20 -9.81 3.65
CA LEU A 444 -1.74 -9.28 4.91
C LEU A 444 -0.80 -9.53 6.10
N LEU A 445 -0.17 -10.71 6.17
CA LEU A 445 0.85 -11.07 7.16
C LEU A 445 2.23 -10.51 6.86
N GLN A 446 2.43 -9.94 5.67
CA GLN A 446 3.72 -9.42 5.21
C GLN A 446 4.84 -10.49 5.23
N LEU A 447 4.54 -11.68 4.70
CA LEU A 447 5.49 -12.78 4.60
C LEU A 447 6.40 -12.61 3.38
N GLU A 448 7.73 -12.65 3.62
CA GLU A 448 8.72 -12.59 2.54
C GLU A 448 8.81 -13.91 1.79
N GLU A 449 8.83 -15.02 2.52
CA GLU A 449 8.86 -16.36 1.95
C GLU A 449 7.49 -16.77 1.44
N PHE A 450 7.47 -17.29 0.20
CA PHE A 450 6.23 -17.76 -0.43
C PHE A 450 6.56 -18.80 -1.52
N PRO A 451 5.84 -19.92 -1.60
CA PRO A 451 4.74 -20.33 -0.73
C PRO A 451 5.20 -20.63 0.70
N PRO A 452 4.36 -20.36 1.71
CA PRO A 452 4.71 -20.70 3.09
C PRO A 452 4.78 -22.21 3.27
N ASP A 453 5.68 -22.65 4.14
CA ASP A 453 5.91 -24.09 4.36
C ASP A 453 4.64 -24.77 4.86
N ALA A 454 4.30 -25.93 4.31
CA ALA A 454 3.07 -26.69 4.66
C ALA A 454 3.02 -27.10 6.15
N ASN A 455 4.20 -27.17 6.81
CA ASN A 455 4.34 -27.50 8.21
C ASN A 455 4.29 -26.29 9.16
N ALA A 456 3.94 -25.13 8.65
CA ALA A 456 4.03 -23.87 9.38
C ALA A 456 2.75 -23.45 10.16
N PRO A 457 2.31 -24.18 11.20
CA PRO A 457 1.68 -23.50 12.34
C PRO A 457 2.62 -22.44 12.91
N ALA A 458 3.92 -22.65 12.78
CA ALA A 458 5.01 -21.72 13.06
C ALA A 458 5.00 -20.40 12.28
N VAL A 459 4.30 -20.26 11.15
CA VAL A 459 4.28 -18.96 10.42
C VAL A 459 3.61 -17.88 11.26
N ILE A 460 2.53 -18.20 11.95
CA ILE A 460 1.83 -17.24 12.82
C ILE A 460 2.62 -17.04 14.11
N GLU A 461 3.20 -18.10 14.67
CA GLU A 461 4.10 -18.03 15.83
C GLU A 461 5.37 -17.26 15.51
N ALA A 462 6.00 -17.48 14.36
CA ALA A 462 7.17 -16.73 13.92
C ALA A 462 6.88 -15.24 13.68
N VAL A 463 5.67 -14.87 13.23
CA VAL A 463 5.24 -13.47 13.14
C VAL A 463 5.07 -12.86 14.54
N GLN A 464 4.60 -13.64 15.51
CA GLN A 464 4.44 -13.19 16.90
C GLN A 464 5.79 -13.09 17.63
N GLU A 465 6.74 -14.01 17.36
CA GLU A 465 8.08 -14.02 17.98
C GLU A 465 9.02 -12.97 17.40
N ASN A 466 8.98 -12.71 16.10
CA ASN A 466 9.87 -11.74 15.44
C ASN A 466 9.49 -10.28 15.68
N GLY A 467 8.35 -10.02 16.31
CA GLY A 467 7.87 -8.68 16.61
C GLY A 467 7.56 -7.84 15.35
N PRO A 468 7.24 -6.56 15.50
CA PRO A 468 6.92 -5.70 14.36
C PRO A 468 8.12 -5.55 13.45
N ILE A 469 7.88 -5.64 12.14
CA ILE A 469 8.89 -5.44 11.09
C ILE A 469 9.63 -4.13 11.35
N ARG A 470 10.95 -4.22 11.61
CA ARG A 470 11.78 -3.03 11.77
C ARG A 470 12.03 -2.40 10.40
N PRO A 471 12.03 -1.05 10.31
CA PRO A 471 12.47 -0.38 9.09
C PRO A 471 13.86 -0.91 8.69
N LEU A 472 14.05 -1.14 7.40
CA LEU A 472 15.33 -1.56 6.85
C LEU A 472 16.41 -0.53 7.26
N PRO A 473 17.62 -0.96 7.66
CA PRO A 473 18.72 -0.04 7.85
C PRO A 473 18.94 0.76 6.56
N PRO A 474 19.32 2.02 6.66
CA PRO A 474 19.64 2.83 5.48
C PRO A 474 20.76 2.14 4.68
N PRO A 475 20.71 2.23 3.34
CA PRO A 475 21.72 1.65 2.47
C PRO A 475 23.11 2.23 2.71
#